data_14d722e1ce9c174b96b1798b4e41b019
#
_entry.id   14d722e1ce9c174b96b1798b4e41b019
#
_cell.length_a   1.000
_cell.length_b   1.000
_cell.length_c   1.000
_cell.angle_alpha   90.00
_cell.angle_beta   90.00
_cell.angle_gamma   90.00
#
_symmetry.space_group_name_H-M   'P 1'
#
loop_
_entity.id
_entity.type
_entity.pdbx_description
1 polymer ?
#
loop_
_entity_poly.entity_id
_entity_poly.type
_entity_poly.pdbx_seq_one_letter_code
_entity_poly.pdbx_strand_id
1 'polypeptide(L)'
;MTQVTSLKFGFANATLIQDQGAILVDTGTPVSFDEYCRRFAALQLAPQDLRLIVITHGHADHFSYAAELRDFIGAPVLCHSLAAAALRTGHYPPVRPRNELGESVRRMIAGQTPQARQSLEPDLIIDGDFDLAFYGVRGKILTTPGHSPCSLSVLLDSGEAIVGDLVVSSPFTGQATLAYFADDPPRLFDSVRHLLQSAHTFYCGHGGPFSAAEVTAALAAG
;
A
#
# COMPACT_ATOMS: atom_id res chain seq x y z
N MET A 1 -11.70 -4.29 19.03
CA MET A 1 -10.23 -4.28 18.79
C MET A 1 -10.02 -4.07 17.30
N THR A 2 -9.04 -3.28 16.93
CA THR A 2 -8.66 -3.12 15.51
C THR A 2 -8.08 -4.44 15.01
N GLN A 3 -8.52 -4.89 13.85
CA GLN A 3 -8.01 -6.07 13.17
C GLN A 3 -7.40 -5.65 11.83
N VAL A 4 -6.19 -6.10 11.55
CA VAL A 4 -5.49 -5.85 10.29
C VAL A 4 -5.22 -7.18 9.60
N THR A 5 -5.63 -7.30 8.34
CA THR A 5 -5.49 -8.53 7.56
C THR A 5 -4.89 -8.23 6.20
N SER A 6 -3.74 -8.81 5.92
CA SER A 6 -3.14 -8.77 4.57
C SER A 6 -3.84 -9.77 3.65
N LEU A 7 -4.33 -9.28 2.52
CA LEU A 7 -5.01 -10.06 1.47
C LEU A 7 -4.10 -10.08 0.24
N LYS A 8 -3.55 -11.24 -0.08
CA LYS A 8 -2.70 -11.37 -1.26
C LYS A 8 -3.56 -11.50 -2.52
N PHE A 9 -3.48 -10.50 -3.39
CA PHE A 9 -4.10 -10.51 -4.71
C PHE A 9 -3.01 -10.48 -5.79
N GLY A 10 -2.74 -11.65 -6.37
CA GLY A 10 -1.63 -11.82 -7.28
C GLY A 10 -0.28 -11.73 -6.55
N PHE A 11 0.59 -10.82 -6.96
CA PHE A 11 1.90 -10.61 -6.32
C PHE A 11 1.94 -9.39 -5.37
N ALA A 12 0.88 -8.57 -5.35
CA ALA A 12 0.74 -7.47 -4.42
C ALA A 12 -0.34 -7.76 -3.36
N ASN A 13 -0.22 -7.12 -2.22
CA ASN A 13 -1.18 -7.20 -1.13
C ASN A 13 -2.17 -6.03 -1.18
N ALA A 14 -3.41 -6.32 -0.81
CA ALA A 14 -4.30 -5.32 -0.24
C ALA A 14 -4.41 -5.57 1.27
N THR A 15 -4.53 -4.53 2.07
CA THR A 15 -4.64 -4.68 3.53
C THR A 15 -6.00 -4.19 4.01
N LEU A 16 -6.80 -5.10 4.57
CA LEU A 16 -8.09 -4.77 5.18
C LEU A 16 -7.87 -4.38 6.65
N ILE A 17 -8.42 -3.24 7.04
CA ILE A 17 -8.45 -2.76 8.42
C ILE A 17 -9.91 -2.71 8.87
N GLN A 18 -10.24 -3.43 9.96
CA GLN A 18 -11.55 -3.46 10.58
C GLN A 18 -11.43 -2.93 12.02
N ASP A 19 -12.21 -1.89 12.37
CA ASP A 19 -12.33 -1.32 13.71
C ASP A 19 -13.83 -1.03 13.96
N GLN A 20 -14.25 0.20 14.18
CA GLN A 20 -15.66 0.61 14.20
C GLN A 20 -16.21 0.79 12.76
N GLY A 21 -15.33 0.88 11.79
CA GLY A 21 -15.57 0.84 10.35
C GLY A 21 -14.56 -0.05 9.68
N ALA A 22 -14.64 -0.16 8.35
CA ALA A 22 -13.68 -0.91 7.56
C ALA A 22 -13.10 -0.07 6.43
N ILE A 23 -11.79 -0.15 6.23
CA ILE A 23 -11.10 0.46 5.10
C ILE A 23 -10.18 -0.56 4.42
N LEU A 24 -9.99 -0.41 3.12
CA LEU A 24 -9.04 -1.19 2.35
C LEU A 24 -7.86 -0.29 1.96
N VAL A 25 -6.65 -0.76 2.19
CA VAL A 25 -5.42 -0.09 1.75
C VAL A 25 -4.83 -0.88 0.60
N ASP A 26 -4.73 -0.25 -0.56
CA ASP A 26 -4.42 -0.81 -1.87
C ASP A 26 -5.43 -1.87 -2.34
N THR A 27 -5.28 -2.28 -3.60
CA THR A 27 -6.20 -3.26 -4.21
C THR A 27 -5.47 -4.48 -4.76
N GLY A 28 -4.15 -4.49 -4.74
CA GLY A 28 -3.37 -5.57 -5.35
C GLY A 28 -3.52 -5.63 -6.88
N THR A 29 -3.06 -6.71 -7.47
CA THR A 29 -3.25 -6.96 -8.91
C THR A 29 -4.66 -7.45 -9.21
N PRO A 30 -5.17 -7.24 -10.44
CA PRO A 30 -6.54 -7.57 -10.77
C PRO A 30 -6.87 -9.05 -10.60
N VAL A 31 -7.95 -9.30 -9.87
CA VAL A 31 -8.63 -10.61 -9.75
C VAL A 31 -10.11 -10.42 -10.09
N SER A 32 -10.97 -11.39 -9.82
CA SER A 32 -12.41 -11.19 -9.99
C SER A 32 -13.03 -10.53 -8.77
N PHE A 33 -14.13 -9.81 -8.95
CA PHE A 33 -14.92 -9.27 -7.83
C PHE A 33 -15.39 -10.38 -6.87
N ASP A 34 -15.74 -11.54 -7.39
CA ASP A 34 -16.10 -12.69 -6.57
C ASP A 34 -14.98 -13.15 -5.65
N GLU A 35 -13.71 -12.98 -6.04
CA GLU A 35 -12.57 -13.28 -5.17
C GLU A 35 -12.50 -12.29 -4.00
N TYR A 36 -12.72 -11.00 -4.25
CA TYR A 36 -12.83 -10.01 -3.16
C TYR A 36 -13.99 -10.35 -2.23
N CYS A 37 -15.18 -10.64 -2.78
CA CYS A 37 -16.35 -11.02 -1.98
C CYS A 37 -16.08 -12.26 -1.11
N ARG A 38 -15.44 -13.30 -1.66
CA ARG A 38 -15.06 -14.49 -0.89
C ARG A 38 -14.10 -14.17 0.25
N ARG A 39 -13.07 -13.34 -0.01
CA ARG A 39 -12.09 -12.92 1.00
C ARG A 39 -12.75 -12.10 2.09
N PHE A 40 -13.59 -11.15 1.74
CA PHE A 40 -14.32 -10.32 2.71
C PHE A 40 -15.30 -11.15 3.53
N ALA A 41 -16.04 -12.07 2.90
CA ALA A 41 -16.96 -12.97 3.60
C ALA A 41 -16.23 -13.87 4.62
N ALA A 42 -15.03 -14.36 4.29
CA ALA A 42 -14.21 -15.13 5.22
C ALA A 42 -13.76 -14.30 6.45
N LEU A 43 -13.75 -12.98 6.35
CA LEU A 43 -13.46 -12.03 7.43
C LEU A 43 -14.74 -11.42 8.02
N GLN A 44 -15.91 -11.98 7.72
CA GLN A 44 -17.22 -11.52 8.19
C GLN A 44 -17.51 -10.05 7.81
N LEU A 45 -16.99 -9.58 6.68
CA LEU A 45 -17.23 -8.24 6.14
C LEU A 45 -18.11 -8.34 4.89
N ALA A 46 -19.22 -7.62 4.86
CA ALA A 46 -19.95 -7.38 3.62
C ALA A 46 -19.20 -6.29 2.81
N PRO A 47 -19.08 -6.44 1.49
CA PRO A 47 -18.38 -5.43 0.67
C PRO A 47 -18.87 -4.00 0.89
N GLN A 48 -20.18 -3.83 1.12
CA GLN A 48 -20.84 -2.54 1.35
C GLN A 48 -20.47 -1.88 2.70
N ASP A 49 -19.84 -2.63 3.63
CA ASP A 49 -19.36 -2.09 4.91
C ASP A 49 -18.01 -1.37 4.77
N LEU A 50 -17.37 -1.51 3.60
CA LEU A 50 -16.12 -0.80 3.29
C LEU A 50 -16.42 0.69 3.10
N ARG A 51 -15.75 1.54 3.87
CA ARG A 51 -16.02 2.97 3.93
C ARG A 51 -15.01 3.82 3.16
N LEU A 52 -13.83 3.28 2.87
CA LEU A 52 -12.76 3.98 2.17
C LEU A 52 -11.82 2.97 1.52
N ILE A 53 -11.32 3.31 0.34
CA ILE A 53 -10.19 2.67 -0.30
C ILE A 53 -9.04 3.68 -0.30
N VAL A 54 -7.91 3.37 0.32
CA VAL A 54 -6.71 4.20 0.34
C VAL A 54 -5.70 3.63 -0.62
N ILE A 55 -5.21 4.43 -1.56
CA ILE A 55 -4.12 4.04 -2.46
C ILE A 55 -2.81 4.62 -1.92
N THR A 56 -1.88 3.73 -1.57
CA THR A 56 -0.60 4.13 -0.97
C THR A 56 0.29 4.89 -1.95
N HIS A 57 0.28 4.52 -3.22
CA HIS A 57 1.05 5.23 -4.25
C HIS A 57 0.58 4.86 -5.67
N GLY A 58 1.14 5.52 -6.69
CA GLY A 58 0.66 5.47 -8.06
C GLY A 58 1.16 4.28 -8.90
N HIS A 59 1.79 3.23 -8.34
CA HIS A 59 2.12 2.04 -9.11
C HIS A 59 0.89 1.17 -9.33
N ALA A 60 0.75 0.64 -10.55
CA ALA A 60 -0.50 0.01 -10.99
C ALA A 60 -0.87 -1.25 -10.20
N ASP A 61 0.06 -1.98 -9.64
CA ASP A 61 -0.19 -3.15 -8.80
C ASP A 61 -0.83 -2.81 -7.44
N HIS A 62 -0.88 -1.53 -7.07
CA HIS A 62 -1.55 -1.06 -5.86
C HIS A 62 -2.97 -0.56 -6.12
N PHE A 63 -3.26 -0.05 -7.33
CA PHE A 63 -4.59 0.50 -7.65
C PHE A 63 -5.30 -0.17 -8.83
N SER A 64 -4.74 -1.24 -9.39
CA SER A 64 -5.25 -1.85 -10.63
C SER A 64 -6.71 -2.25 -10.60
N TYR A 65 -7.29 -2.48 -9.42
CA TYR A 65 -8.69 -2.88 -9.26
C TYR A 65 -9.53 -1.84 -8.51
N ALA A 66 -8.99 -0.64 -8.28
CA ALA A 66 -9.66 0.39 -7.49
C ALA A 66 -10.94 0.91 -8.15
N ALA A 67 -10.94 1.09 -9.48
CA ALA A 67 -12.11 1.55 -10.22
C ALA A 67 -13.29 0.58 -10.10
N GLU A 68 -13.03 -0.70 -10.37
CA GLU A 68 -14.04 -1.73 -10.27
C GLU A 68 -14.57 -1.91 -8.85
N LEU A 69 -13.69 -1.89 -7.84
CA LEU A 69 -14.12 -1.96 -6.44
C LEU A 69 -14.99 -0.77 -6.06
N ARG A 70 -14.59 0.46 -6.42
CA ARG A 70 -15.41 1.65 -6.19
C ARG A 70 -16.79 1.51 -6.82
N ASP A 71 -16.85 1.07 -8.08
CA ASP A 71 -18.10 0.96 -8.81
C ASP A 71 -19.03 -0.13 -8.25
N PHE A 72 -18.47 -1.24 -7.73
CA PHE A 72 -19.23 -2.33 -7.12
C PHE A 72 -19.65 -2.05 -5.68
N ILE A 73 -18.77 -1.38 -4.90
CA ILE A 73 -18.94 -1.22 -3.46
C ILE A 73 -19.51 0.15 -3.11
N GLY A 74 -19.15 1.19 -3.88
CA GLY A 74 -19.51 2.58 -3.61
C GLY A 74 -18.59 3.26 -2.58
N ALA A 75 -17.49 2.61 -2.15
CA ALA A 75 -16.51 3.22 -1.26
C ALA A 75 -15.64 4.24 -2.02
N PRO A 76 -15.47 5.47 -1.51
CA PRO A 76 -14.61 6.46 -2.14
C PRO A 76 -13.16 6.03 -2.16
N VAL A 77 -12.41 6.45 -3.19
CA VAL A 77 -10.98 6.19 -3.36
C VAL A 77 -10.18 7.45 -3.01
N LEU A 78 -9.25 7.30 -2.06
CA LEU A 78 -8.34 8.33 -1.61
C LEU A 78 -6.93 8.07 -2.12
N CYS A 79 -6.26 9.11 -2.61
CA CYS A 79 -4.84 9.06 -2.95
C CYS A 79 -4.13 10.40 -2.65
N HIS A 80 -2.81 10.40 -2.70
CA HIS A 80 -2.00 11.61 -2.71
C HIS A 80 -2.18 12.36 -4.05
N SER A 81 -2.14 13.70 -4.05
CA SER A 81 -2.29 14.52 -5.27
C SER A 81 -1.33 14.11 -6.39
N LEU A 82 -0.09 13.77 -6.05
CA LEU A 82 0.93 13.32 -7.01
C LEU A 82 0.65 11.92 -7.60
N ALA A 83 -0.25 11.13 -7.01
CA ALA A 83 -0.68 9.85 -7.56
C ALA A 83 -1.88 9.98 -8.51
N ALA A 84 -2.64 11.08 -8.42
CA ALA A 84 -3.89 11.24 -9.14
C ALA A 84 -3.73 11.09 -10.66
N ALA A 85 -2.64 11.60 -11.24
CA ALA A 85 -2.38 11.45 -12.67
C ALA A 85 -2.18 9.99 -13.08
N ALA A 86 -1.52 9.18 -12.24
CA ALA A 86 -1.34 7.73 -12.49
C ALA A 86 -2.68 7.00 -12.43
N LEU A 87 -3.55 7.31 -11.48
CA LEU A 87 -4.90 6.72 -11.38
C LEU A 87 -5.76 7.07 -12.61
N ARG A 88 -5.71 8.34 -13.07
CA ARG A 88 -6.47 8.81 -14.24
C ARG A 88 -6.00 8.19 -15.55
N THR A 89 -4.72 7.90 -15.68
CA THR A 89 -4.13 7.41 -16.94
C THR A 89 -3.86 5.91 -16.94
N GLY A 90 -3.84 5.28 -15.76
CA GLY A 90 -3.40 3.90 -15.58
C GLY A 90 -1.88 3.70 -15.70
N HIS A 91 -1.09 4.80 -15.79
CA HIS A 91 0.34 4.75 -16.03
C HIS A 91 1.12 5.53 -14.97
N TYR A 92 2.20 4.93 -14.50
CA TYR A 92 3.20 5.58 -13.65
C TYR A 92 4.57 5.59 -14.37
N PRO A 93 5.42 6.59 -14.12
CA PRO A 93 6.77 6.61 -14.64
C PRO A 93 7.56 5.33 -14.28
N PRO A 94 8.54 4.91 -15.12
CA PRO A 94 9.36 3.74 -14.82
C PRO A 94 10.03 3.84 -13.46
N VAL A 95 10.02 2.74 -12.72
CA VAL A 95 10.66 2.64 -11.40
C VAL A 95 12.17 2.88 -11.48
N ARG A 96 12.73 3.57 -10.48
CA ARG A 96 14.16 3.86 -10.37
C ARG A 96 14.82 2.89 -9.39
N PRO A 97 15.75 2.02 -9.85
CA PRO A 97 16.51 1.16 -8.96
C PRO A 97 17.28 1.98 -7.93
N ARG A 98 17.18 1.61 -6.65
CA ARG A 98 17.88 2.30 -5.56
C ARG A 98 19.39 1.99 -5.54
N ASN A 99 19.77 0.80 -5.99
CA ASN A 99 21.14 0.29 -6.00
C ASN A 99 21.26 -0.86 -7.01
N GLU A 100 22.43 -1.53 -7.07
CA GLU A 100 22.70 -2.66 -7.97
C GLU A 100 21.74 -3.85 -7.75
N LEU A 101 21.32 -4.09 -6.50
CA LEU A 101 20.34 -5.14 -6.20
C LEU A 101 18.95 -4.76 -6.77
N GLY A 102 18.56 -3.49 -6.65
CA GLY A 102 17.35 -2.96 -7.29
C GLY A 102 17.40 -3.11 -8.81
N GLU A 103 18.56 -2.88 -9.44
CA GLU A 103 18.74 -3.11 -10.88
C GLU A 103 18.58 -4.60 -11.24
N SER A 104 19.07 -5.50 -10.40
CA SER A 104 18.91 -6.94 -10.60
C SER A 104 17.44 -7.37 -10.48
N VAL A 105 16.71 -6.83 -9.49
CA VAL A 105 15.26 -7.06 -9.34
C VAL A 105 14.51 -6.48 -10.54
N ARG A 106 14.84 -5.28 -11.01
CA ARG A 106 14.24 -4.66 -12.21
C ARG A 106 14.35 -5.55 -13.45
N ARG A 107 15.51 -6.17 -13.66
CA ARG A 107 15.73 -7.13 -14.76
C ARG A 107 14.90 -8.39 -14.59
N MET A 108 14.77 -8.89 -13.37
CA MET A 108 13.99 -10.10 -13.05
C MET A 108 12.50 -9.90 -13.35
N ILE A 109 11.94 -8.70 -13.05
CA ILE A 109 10.53 -8.39 -13.28
C ILE A 109 10.25 -7.74 -14.63
N ALA A 110 11.26 -7.59 -15.48
CA ALA A 110 11.09 -6.99 -16.81
C ALA A 110 10.01 -7.73 -17.62
N GLY A 111 9.04 -6.98 -18.15
CA GLY A 111 7.88 -7.52 -18.87
C GLY A 111 6.71 -7.98 -17.99
N GLN A 112 6.82 -7.86 -16.66
CA GLN A 112 5.74 -8.20 -15.71
C GLN A 112 5.05 -6.95 -15.14
N THR A 113 5.24 -5.78 -15.76
CA THR A 113 4.67 -4.52 -15.27
C THR A 113 3.14 -4.59 -15.32
N PRO A 114 2.44 -4.51 -14.19
CA PRO A 114 0.98 -4.48 -14.19
C PRO A 114 0.49 -3.20 -14.84
N GLN A 115 -0.69 -3.30 -15.43
CA GLN A 115 -1.43 -2.13 -15.90
C GLN A 115 -2.77 -2.09 -15.18
N ALA A 116 -3.24 -0.90 -14.85
CA ALA A 116 -4.59 -0.74 -14.34
C ALA A 116 -5.59 -1.19 -15.42
N ARG A 117 -6.63 -1.91 -15.01
CA ARG A 117 -7.67 -2.37 -15.93
C ARG A 117 -8.51 -1.22 -16.44
N GLN A 118 -8.76 -0.23 -15.56
CA GLN A 118 -9.54 0.95 -15.84
C GLN A 118 -8.86 2.18 -15.24
N SER A 119 -9.04 3.33 -15.87
CA SER A 119 -8.70 4.62 -15.31
C SER A 119 -9.70 5.00 -14.23
N LEU A 120 -9.24 5.74 -13.24
CA LEU A 120 -10.04 6.16 -12.10
C LEU A 120 -9.80 7.64 -11.79
N GLU A 121 -10.88 8.42 -11.72
CA GLU A 121 -10.84 9.73 -11.06
C GLU A 121 -10.92 9.48 -9.54
N PRO A 122 -9.90 9.83 -8.74
CA PRO A 122 -9.96 9.64 -7.29
C PRO A 122 -11.01 10.59 -6.66
N ASP A 123 -11.73 10.08 -5.66
CA ASP A 123 -12.81 10.83 -5.01
C ASP A 123 -12.25 11.81 -3.95
N LEU A 124 -11.12 11.45 -3.32
CA LEU A 124 -10.45 12.23 -2.28
C LEU A 124 -8.97 12.36 -2.61
N ILE A 125 -8.49 13.60 -2.60
CA ILE A 125 -7.08 13.92 -2.89
C ILE A 125 -6.51 14.66 -1.68
N ILE A 126 -5.36 14.18 -1.18
CA ILE A 126 -4.67 14.76 -0.03
C ILE A 126 -3.22 15.12 -0.38
N ASP A 127 -2.65 16.11 0.33
CA ASP A 127 -1.26 16.54 0.23
C ASP A 127 -0.52 16.47 1.58
N GLY A 128 -1.17 15.99 2.62
CA GLY A 128 -0.67 15.93 3.99
C GLY A 128 -1.31 14.80 4.79
N ASP A 129 -1.10 14.82 6.09
CA ASP A 129 -1.68 13.84 7.00
C ASP A 129 -3.21 13.92 7.01
N PHE A 130 -3.87 12.76 7.18
CA PHE A 130 -5.32 12.65 7.11
C PHE A 130 -5.84 11.73 8.22
N ASP A 131 -6.81 12.20 9.01
CA ASP A 131 -7.42 11.44 10.11
C ASP A 131 -8.46 10.45 9.59
N LEU A 132 -8.40 9.20 10.06
CA LEU A 132 -9.30 8.13 9.65
C LEU A 132 -10.52 7.97 10.57
N ALA A 133 -10.67 8.78 11.62
CA ALA A 133 -11.76 8.66 12.59
C ALA A 133 -13.15 8.76 11.93
N PHE A 134 -13.32 9.62 10.91
CA PHE A 134 -14.58 9.73 10.15
C PHE A 134 -14.99 8.40 9.48
N TYR A 135 -14.01 7.58 9.10
CA TYR A 135 -14.24 6.27 8.51
C TYR A 135 -14.32 5.14 9.55
N GLY A 136 -14.30 5.50 10.85
CA GLY A 136 -14.43 4.56 11.95
C GLY A 136 -13.16 3.74 12.20
N VAL A 137 -12.00 4.25 11.84
CA VAL A 137 -10.69 3.63 12.09
C VAL A 137 -9.84 4.58 12.95
N ARG A 138 -9.29 4.06 14.05
CA ARG A 138 -8.39 4.79 14.93
C ARG A 138 -6.98 4.77 14.38
N GLY A 139 -6.59 5.89 13.77
CA GLY A 139 -5.32 6.06 13.11
C GLY A 139 -5.37 7.17 12.09
N LYS A 140 -4.29 7.32 11.36
CA LYS A 140 -4.11 8.38 10.36
C LYS A 140 -3.33 7.90 9.15
N ILE A 141 -3.52 8.59 8.03
CA ILE A 141 -2.65 8.50 6.86
C ILE A 141 -1.53 9.52 7.04
N LEU A 142 -0.31 9.11 6.78
CA LEU A 142 0.89 9.95 6.80
C LEU A 142 1.48 10.03 5.39
N THR A 143 2.03 11.19 5.02
CA THR A 143 2.89 11.28 3.84
C THR A 143 4.26 10.66 4.17
N THR A 144 4.67 9.66 3.41
CA THR A 144 5.90 8.91 3.63
C THR A 144 6.68 8.75 2.30
N PRO A 145 7.16 9.88 1.73
CA PRO A 145 7.84 9.87 0.44
C PRO A 145 9.17 9.11 0.49
N GLY A 146 9.61 8.66 -0.68
CA GLY A 146 10.92 8.02 -0.86
C GLY A 146 10.89 6.93 -1.90
N HIS A 147 10.08 5.87 -1.74
CA HIS A 147 9.80 4.92 -2.81
C HIS A 147 9.19 5.64 -4.02
N SER A 148 8.20 6.46 -3.78
CA SER A 148 7.69 7.45 -4.71
C SER A 148 7.42 8.77 -3.98
N PRO A 149 7.31 9.92 -4.68
CA PRO A 149 6.98 11.19 -4.05
C PRO A 149 5.55 11.24 -3.51
N CYS A 150 4.67 10.37 -4.00
CA CYS A 150 3.27 10.25 -3.60
C CYS A 150 3.01 9.19 -2.53
N SER A 151 4.04 8.56 -1.96
CA SER A 151 3.85 7.47 -1.00
C SER A 151 3.14 7.92 0.26
N LEU A 152 2.12 7.15 0.63
CA LEU A 152 1.33 7.27 1.85
C LEU A 152 1.50 6.01 2.70
N SER A 153 1.44 6.16 4.01
CA SER A 153 1.32 5.05 4.96
C SER A 153 0.13 5.27 5.88
N VAL A 154 -0.56 4.19 6.25
CA VAL A 154 -1.57 4.23 7.31
C VAL A 154 -0.90 3.81 8.61
N LEU A 155 -0.95 4.65 9.63
CA LEU A 155 -0.46 4.36 10.98
C LEU A 155 -1.67 4.29 11.93
N LEU A 156 -1.86 3.12 12.54
CA LEU A 156 -2.94 2.89 13.50
C LEU A 156 -2.49 3.22 14.93
N ASP A 157 -3.41 3.69 15.75
CA ASP A 157 -3.15 3.98 17.18
C ASP A 157 -2.72 2.73 17.95
N SER A 158 -3.08 1.54 17.46
CA SER A 158 -2.66 0.24 18.00
C SER A 158 -1.23 -0.17 17.59
N GLY A 159 -0.53 0.62 16.74
CA GLY A 159 0.88 0.43 16.41
C GLY A 159 1.15 -0.42 15.17
N GLU A 160 0.16 -0.73 14.35
CA GLU A 160 0.35 -1.30 13.03
C GLU A 160 0.53 -0.18 11.99
N ALA A 161 1.47 -0.36 11.07
CA ALA A 161 1.66 0.52 9.92
C ALA A 161 1.47 -0.25 8.60
N ILE A 162 0.64 0.28 7.70
CA ILE A 162 0.48 -0.22 6.33
C ILE A 162 1.28 0.74 5.44
N VAL A 163 2.38 0.26 4.87
CA VAL A 163 3.46 1.13 4.38
C VAL A 163 3.66 1.07 2.86
N GLY A 164 2.72 0.42 2.14
CA GLY A 164 2.92 0.20 0.70
C GLY A 164 4.30 -0.43 0.45
N ASP A 165 5.10 0.22 -0.39
CA ASP A 165 6.40 -0.30 -0.83
C ASP A 165 7.61 0.36 -0.15
N LEU A 166 7.44 1.02 1.01
CA LEU A 166 8.62 1.49 1.77
C LEU A 166 9.51 0.33 2.24
N VAL A 167 8.84 -0.76 2.66
CA VAL A 167 9.45 -2.02 3.07
C VAL A 167 8.79 -3.14 2.27
N VAL A 168 9.59 -4.09 1.80
CA VAL A 168 9.10 -5.23 1.01
C VAL A 168 9.78 -6.52 1.47
N SER A 169 9.22 -7.66 1.08
CA SER A 169 9.90 -8.95 1.24
C SER A 169 10.98 -9.13 0.18
N SER A 170 12.16 -9.52 0.59
CA SER A 170 13.20 -9.91 -0.35
C SER A 170 12.77 -11.15 -1.16
N PRO A 171 12.78 -11.11 -2.51
CA PRO A 171 12.46 -12.27 -3.33
C PRO A 171 13.50 -13.39 -3.19
N PHE A 172 14.68 -13.11 -2.61
CA PHE A 172 15.77 -14.07 -2.46
C PHE A 172 15.76 -14.74 -1.09
N THR A 173 15.35 -14.04 -0.02
CA THR A 173 15.46 -14.54 1.37
C THR A 173 14.12 -14.57 2.10
N GLY A 174 13.09 -13.86 1.60
CA GLY A 174 11.82 -13.66 2.30
C GLY A 174 11.88 -12.67 3.46
N GLN A 175 13.07 -12.14 3.79
CA GLN A 175 13.26 -11.20 4.89
C GLN A 175 12.83 -9.78 4.49
N ALA A 176 12.59 -8.95 5.52
CA ALA A 176 12.34 -7.52 5.30
C ALA A 176 13.54 -6.84 4.63
N THR A 177 13.25 -6.01 3.66
CA THR A 177 14.24 -5.11 3.04
C THR A 177 13.57 -3.79 2.70
N LEU A 178 14.34 -2.70 2.65
CA LEU A 178 13.82 -1.44 2.10
C LEU A 178 13.54 -1.60 0.61
N ALA A 179 12.61 -0.80 0.08
CA ALA A 179 12.26 -0.79 -1.33
C ALA A 179 13.47 -0.93 -2.26
N TYR A 180 13.37 -1.82 -3.23
CA TYR A 180 14.37 -1.96 -4.30
C TYR A 180 14.38 -0.77 -5.25
N PHE A 181 13.26 -0.06 -5.32
CA PHE A 181 13.04 1.11 -6.15
C PHE A 181 12.75 2.31 -5.26
N ALA A 182 13.39 3.43 -5.54
CA ALA A 182 13.13 4.67 -4.82
C ALA A 182 13.48 5.89 -5.69
N ASP A 183 12.55 6.81 -5.78
CA ASP A 183 12.79 8.10 -6.43
C ASP A 183 13.70 9.00 -5.56
N ASP A 184 13.62 8.85 -4.23
CA ASP A 184 14.41 9.58 -3.26
C ASP A 184 14.85 8.64 -2.10
N PRO A 185 16.01 7.94 -2.24
CA PRO A 185 16.49 7.03 -1.21
C PRO A 185 16.68 7.68 0.18
N PRO A 186 17.26 8.87 0.34
CA PRO A 186 17.34 9.52 1.66
C PRO A 186 15.98 9.67 2.33
N ARG A 187 14.97 10.16 1.61
CA ARG A 187 13.60 10.29 2.15
C ARG A 187 12.96 8.95 2.48
N LEU A 188 13.24 7.89 1.71
CA LEU A 188 12.78 6.54 2.04
C LEU A 188 13.27 6.13 3.44
N PHE A 189 14.56 6.32 3.72
CA PHE A 189 15.13 6.01 5.03
C PHE A 189 14.49 6.85 6.15
N ASP A 190 14.28 8.15 5.91
CA ASP A 190 13.67 9.04 6.90
C ASP A 190 12.20 8.67 7.18
N SER A 191 11.43 8.34 6.14
CA SER A 191 10.05 7.86 6.27
C SER A 191 9.96 6.58 7.09
N VAL A 192 10.85 5.61 6.85
CA VAL A 192 10.89 4.36 7.63
C VAL A 192 11.31 4.62 9.07
N ARG A 193 12.33 5.47 9.32
CA ARG A 193 12.73 5.88 10.69
C ARG A 193 11.60 6.56 11.44
N HIS A 194 10.84 7.41 10.75
CA HIS A 194 9.69 8.09 11.35
C HIS A 194 8.62 7.10 11.81
N LEU A 195 8.25 6.14 10.94
CA LEU A 195 7.28 5.11 11.28
C LEU A 195 7.74 4.21 12.43
N LEU A 196 9.01 3.85 12.49
CA LEU A 196 9.60 3.03 13.56
C LEU A 196 9.49 3.68 14.97
N GLN A 197 9.22 4.99 15.06
CA GLN A 197 9.00 5.65 16.37
C GLN A 197 7.70 5.23 17.03
N SER A 198 6.71 4.74 16.26
CA SER A 198 5.37 4.44 16.76
C SER A 198 4.85 3.07 16.31
N ALA A 199 5.37 2.53 15.22
CA ALA A 199 4.89 1.25 14.69
C ALA A 199 5.71 0.07 15.22
N HIS A 200 5.01 -1.02 15.56
CA HIS A 200 5.63 -2.30 15.96
C HIS A 200 5.42 -3.41 14.93
N THR A 201 4.46 -3.27 13.99
CA THR A 201 4.18 -4.22 12.91
C THR A 201 3.97 -3.47 11.59
N PHE A 202 4.62 -3.94 10.53
CA PHE A 202 4.63 -3.32 9.21
C PHE A 202 3.98 -4.24 8.19
N TYR A 203 2.83 -3.81 7.64
CA TYR A 203 2.15 -4.46 6.54
C TYR A 203 2.60 -3.83 5.23
N CYS A 204 3.11 -4.64 4.32
CA CYS A 204 3.79 -4.20 3.10
C CYS A 204 2.99 -4.53 1.85
N GLY A 205 3.20 -3.78 0.77
CA GLY A 205 2.61 -4.06 -0.54
C GLY A 205 3.07 -5.41 -1.11
N HIS A 206 4.31 -5.82 -0.77
CA HIS A 206 4.87 -7.10 -1.24
C HIS A 206 5.45 -7.88 -0.06
N GLY A 207 4.79 -8.98 0.30
CA GLY A 207 5.19 -9.84 1.43
C GLY A 207 4.81 -9.28 2.80
N GLY A 208 5.56 -9.60 3.85
CA GLY A 208 5.24 -9.25 5.23
C GLY A 208 4.06 -10.03 5.82
N PRO A 209 3.50 -9.61 6.97
CA PRO A 209 3.97 -8.46 7.76
C PRO A 209 5.32 -8.71 8.43
N PHE A 210 6.00 -7.62 8.80
CA PHE A 210 7.27 -7.64 9.51
C PHE A 210 7.18 -6.91 10.84
N SER A 211 7.96 -7.34 11.82
CA SER A 211 8.12 -6.64 13.09
C SER A 211 9.02 -5.41 12.95
N ALA A 212 8.91 -4.46 13.88
CA ALA A 212 9.81 -3.32 13.96
C ALA A 212 11.30 -3.73 14.05
N ALA A 213 11.60 -4.87 14.69
CA ALA A 213 12.97 -5.38 14.77
C ALA A 213 13.51 -5.80 13.39
N GLU A 214 12.71 -6.50 12.57
CA GLU A 214 13.08 -6.88 11.21
C GLU A 214 13.26 -5.65 10.31
N VAL A 215 12.36 -4.67 10.43
CA VAL A 215 12.46 -3.42 9.66
C VAL A 215 13.68 -2.59 10.10
N THR A 216 14.00 -2.58 11.40
CA THR A 216 15.22 -1.92 11.92
C THR A 216 16.48 -2.59 11.36
N ALA A 217 16.50 -3.93 11.29
CA ALA A 217 17.62 -4.66 10.69
C ALA A 217 17.75 -4.36 9.17
N ALA A 218 16.62 -4.29 8.44
CA ALA A 218 16.59 -3.91 7.04
C ALA A 218 17.10 -2.47 6.81
N LEU A 219 16.73 -1.54 7.71
CA LEU A 219 17.18 -0.14 7.67
C LEU A 219 18.72 -0.02 7.91
N ALA A 220 19.26 -0.86 8.77
CA ALA A 220 20.69 -0.87 9.05
C ALA A 220 21.54 -1.52 7.92
N ALA A 221 20.93 -2.41 7.12
CA ALA A 221 21.57 -3.11 6.01
C ALA A 221 21.54 -2.31 4.69
N GLY A 222 20.73 -1.29 4.58
CA GLY A 222 20.48 -0.50 3.36
C GLY A 222 21.24 0.75 3.27
#